data_d5a772f5646e8b4958741555a542555a
#
_entry.id   d5a772f5646e8b4958741555a542555a
#
_cell.length_a   1.000
_cell.length_b   1.000
_cell.length_c   1.000
_cell.angle_alpha   90.00
_cell.angle_beta   90.00
_cell.angle_gamma   90.00
#
_symmetry.space_group_name_H-M   'P 1'
#
loop_
_entity.id
_entity.type
_entity.pdbx_description
1 polymer ?
#
loop_
_entity_poly.entity_id
_entity_poly.type
_entity_poly.pdbx_seq_one_letter_code
_entity_poly.pdbx_strand_id
1 'polypeptide(L)'
;MVIFRNLAEIQDIEKTAVALGNFDGIHKGHQVLIKKAVKTAEEKGIKSAVFTFSNHPRNVIAGNSVVRNIIYEDEKIEILEEMGVDYLFSISFEEIMKLSPQDFVDKVLIERFRIDTAVCGFNFTYGYKAAGTADMLRGMAAGRFDVAVVDPVKVNGQVVSSTLIREKIMNGDVEAVP
;
A
#
# COMPACT_ATOMS: atom_id res chain seq x y z
N MET A 1 12.62 3.67 -10.83
CA MET A 1 12.16 3.02 -9.58
C MET A 1 12.86 1.68 -9.40
N VAL A 2 13.24 1.29 -8.17
CA VAL A 2 13.75 -0.07 -7.85
C VAL A 2 12.61 -0.93 -7.33
N ILE A 3 12.49 -2.17 -7.84
CA ILE A 3 11.39 -3.08 -7.52
C ILE A 3 11.95 -4.27 -6.74
N PHE A 4 11.37 -4.54 -5.57
CA PHE A 4 11.67 -5.71 -4.73
C PHE A 4 10.46 -6.64 -4.74
N ARG A 5 10.66 -7.91 -5.05
CA ARG A 5 9.58 -8.89 -5.24
C ARG A 5 9.41 -9.85 -4.06
N ASN A 6 10.35 -9.87 -3.14
CA ASN A 6 10.28 -10.61 -1.89
C ASN A 6 11.06 -9.89 -0.77
N LEU A 7 10.78 -10.23 0.49
CA LEU A 7 11.40 -9.57 1.64
C LEU A 7 12.92 -9.81 1.72
N ALA A 8 13.42 -10.93 1.18
CA ALA A 8 14.85 -11.27 1.24
C ALA A 8 15.71 -10.39 0.31
N GLU A 9 15.12 -9.86 -0.78
CA GLU A 9 15.79 -8.95 -1.70
C GLU A 9 16.05 -7.57 -1.08
N ILE A 10 15.27 -7.18 -0.05
CA ILE A 10 15.36 -5.86 0.55
C ILE A 10 16.52 -5.84 1.54
N GLN A 11 17.67 -5.36 1.07
CA GLN A 11 18.91 -5.26 1.85
C GLN A 11 19.56 -3.90 1.58
N ASP A 12 20.18 -3.32 2.61
CA ASP A 12 20.99 -2.10 2.53
C ASP A 12 20.31 -0.90 1.83
N ILE A 13 18.99 -0.78 1.97
CA ILE A 13 18.24 0.36 1.44
C ILE A 13 18.33 1.58 2.36
N GLU A 14 18.05 2.75 1.83
CA GLU A 14 17.93 3.98 2.58
C GLU A 14 16.66 4.00 3.45
N LYS A 15 16.55 4.95 4.38
CA LYS A 15 15.30 5.19 5.11
C LYS A 15 14.17 5.56 4.16
N THR A 16 12.94 5.15 4.49
CA THR A 16 11.81 5.30 3.57
C THR A 16 10.60 5.99 4.19
N ALA A 17 9.89 6.77 3.36
CA ALA A 17 8.49 7.12 3.57
C ALA A 17 7.62 6.18 2.71
N VAL A 18 6.84 5.31 3.35
CA VAL A 18 6.14 4.21 2.68
C VAL A 18 4.64 4.44 2.64
N ALA A 19 4.04 4.45 1.45
CA ALA A 19 2.60 4.30 1.29
C ALA A 19 2.23 2.81 1.42
N LEU A 20 1.33 2.50 2.38
CA LEU A 20 0.90 1.15 2.70
C LEU A 20 -0.50 0.87 2.13
N GLY A 21 -0.64 -0.12 1.25
CA GLY A 21 -1.93 -0.47 0.68
C GLY A 21 -1.88 -1.55 -0.41
N ASN A 22 -3.04 -1.97 -0.90
CA ASN A 22 -3.10 -2.92 -2.02
C ASN A 22 -2.95 -2.24 -3.39
N PHE A 23 -3.19 -0.95 -3.50
CA PHE A 23 -3.02 -0.10 -4.67
C PHE A 23 -3.53 -0.72 -6.00
N ASP A 24 -4.63 -1.44 -5.94
CA ASP A 24 -5.27 -1.97 -7.13
C ASP A 24 -6.14 -0.89 -7.78
N GLY A 25 -5.79 -0.55 -9.04
CA GLY A 25 -6.41 0.51 -9.83
C GLY A 25 -5.84 1.91 -9.60
N ILE A 26 -4.92 2.14 -8.69
CA ILE A 26 -4.31 3.45 -8.32
C ILE A 26 -5.29 4.63 -8.47
N HIS A 27 -6.50 4.45 -7.94
CA HIS A 27 -7.56 5.48 -7.97
C HIS A 27 -7.16 6.74 -7.19
N LYS A 28 -7.96 7.82 -7.31
CA LYS A 28 -7.66 9.12 -6.67
C LYS A 28 -7.32 9.03 -5.18
N GLY A 29 -7.98 8.14 -4.43
CA GLY A 29 -7.64 7.88 -3.02
C GLY A 29 -6.23 7.29 -2.86
N HIS A 30 -5.84 6.34 -3.70
CA HIS A 30 -4.49 5.77 -3.71
C HIS A 30 -3.44 6.82 -4.10
N GLN A 31 -3.73 7.66 -5.10
CA GLN A 31 -2.81 8.71 -5.53
C GLN A 31 -2.50 9.72 -4.41
N VAL A 32 -3.49 10.05 -3.56
CA VAL A 32 -3.27 10.93 -2.40
C VAL A 32 -2.28 10.31 -1.41
N LEU A 33 -2.40 9.02 -1.12
CA LEU A 33 -1.47 8.28 -0.25
C LEU A 33 -0.04 8.28 -0.83
N ILE A 34 0.09 7.93 -2.11
CA ILE A 34 1.37 7.85 -2.80
C ILE A 34 2.04 9.23 -2.86
N LYS A 35 1.31 10.26 -3.30
CA LYS A 35 1.80 11.65 -3.35
C LYS A 35 2.24 12.15 -1.97
N LYS A 36 1.52 11.77 -0.91
CA LYS A 36 1.90 12.11 0.47
C LYS A 36 3.22 11.45 0.87
N ALA A 37 3.44 10.17 0.51
CA ALA A 37 4.69 9.48 0.78
C ALA A 37 5.87 10.10 0.00
N VAL A 38 5.69 10.37 -1.30
CA VAL A 38 6.70 11.03 -2.14
C VAL A 38 7.06 12.40 -1.56
N LYS A 39 6.08 13.24 -1.28
CA LYS A 39 6.30 14.56 -0.69
C LYS A 39 7.01 14.49 0.67
N THR A 40 6.62 13.55 1.53
CA THR A 40 7.28 13.37 2.84
C THR A 40 8.72 12.93 2.66
N ALA A 41 9.01 12.08 1.69
CA ALA A 41 10.36 11.64 1.38
C ALA A 41 11.25 12.82 0.92
N GLU A 42 10.74 13.65 0.02
CA GLU A 42 11.41 14.87 -0.44
C GLU A 42 11.71 15.83 0.73
N GLU A 43 10.71 16.11 1.56
CA GLU A 43 10.83 17.03 2.71
C GLU A 43 11.86 16.54 3.75
N LYS A 44 12.01 15.21 3.92
CA LYS A 44 12.93 14.59 4.89
C LYS A 44 14.28 14.18 4.28
N GLY A 45 14.46 14.27 2.96
CA GLY A 45 15.67 13.82 2.29
C GLY A 45 15.90 12.30 2.39
N ILE A 46 14.82 11.51 2.31
CA ILE A 46 14.81 10.03 2.34
C ILE A 46 14.14 9.49 1.08
N LYS A 47 14.03 8.16 0.93
CA LYS A 47 13.42 7.54 -0.24
C LYS A 47 11.90 7.39 -0.10
N SER A 48 11.20 7.63 -1.18
CA SER A 48 9.77 7.32 -1.29
C SER A 48 9.58 5.84 -1.62
N ALA A 49 8.57 5.21 -1.02
CA ALA A 49 8.26 3.82 -1.29
C ALA A 49 6.76 3.55 -1.33
N VAL A 50 6.38 2.52 -2.09
CA VAL A 50 5.04 1.93 -2.07
C VAL A 50 5.16 0.47 -1.69
N PHE A 51 4.40 0.04 -0.69
CA PHE A 51 4.21 -1.37 -0.35
C PHE A 51 2.87 -1.86 -0.85
N THR A 52 2.88 -2.89 -1.68
CA THR A 52 1.70 -3.56 -2.25
C THR A 52 1.91 -5.07 -2.32
N PHE A 53 0.88 -5.80 -2.73
CA PHE A 53 0.97 -7.23 -2.95
C PHE A 53 1.13 -7.55 -4.45
N SER A 54 1.99 -8.53 -4.76
CA SER A 54 2.13 -9.08 -6.11
C SER A 54 0.92 -9.93 -6.52
N ASN A 55 0.20 -10.48 -5.52
CA ASN A 55 -1.04 -11.24 -5.70
C ASN A 55 -2.15 -10.69 -4.80
N HIS A 56 -3.40 -10.86 -5.22
CA HIS A 56 -4.52 -10.31 -4.47
C HIS A 56 -4.78 -11.11 -3.18
N PRO A 57 -4.75 -10.49 -1.97
CA PRO A 57 -4.92 -11.20 -0.69
C PRO A 57 -6.16 -12.09 -0.62
N ARG A 58 -7.32 -11.63 -1.15
CA ARG A 58 -8.55 -12.42 -1.18
C ARG A 58 -8.41 -13.70 -2.03
N ASN A 59 -7.66 -13.66 -3.12
CA ASN A 59 -7.44 -14.82 -3.99
C ASN A 59 -6.57 -15.87 -3.27
N VAL A 60 -5.54 -15.41 -2.56
CA VAL A 60 -4.68 -16.29 -1.75
C VAL A 60 -5.48 -16.97 -0.63
N ILE A 61 -6.29 -16.21 0.11
CA ILE A 61 -7.11 -16.75 1.21
C ILE A 61 -8.15 -17.74 0.68
N ALA A 62 -8.78 -17.44 -0.47
CA ALA A 62 -9.79 -18.30 -1.06
C ALA A 62 -9.22 -19.51 -1.80
N GLY A 63 -7.90 -19.53 -2.10
CA GLY A 63 -7.26 -20.56 -2.90
C GLY A 63 -7.68 -20.58 -4.38
N ASN A 64 -8.35 -19.55 -4.84
CA ASN A 64 -8.80 -19.39 -6.23
C ASN A 64 -8.96 -17.90 -6.59
N SER A 65 -9.18 -17.60 -7.89
CA SER A 65 -9.34 -16.23 -8.37
C SER A 65 -10.78 -15.73 -8.17
N VAL A 66 -11.05 -15.16 -6.99
CA VAL A 66 -12.36 -14.55 -6.64
C VAL A 66 -12.43 -13.05 -6.94
N VAL A 67 -11.27 -12.39 -7.10
CA VAL A 67 -11.17 -10.96 -7.40
C VAL A 67 -10.25 -10.77 -8.60
N ARG A 68 -10.70 -10.06 -9.62
CA ARG A 68 -9.86 -9.61 -10.73
C ARG A 68 -9.19 -8.28 -10.38
N ASN A 69 -7.91 -8.15 -10.74
CA ASN A 69 -7.22 -6.87 -10.62
C ASN A 69 -7.85 -5.85 -11.58
N ILE A 70 -7.84 -4.59 -11.18
CA ILE A 70 -8.34 -3.46 -11.99
C ILE A 70 -7.30 -3.09 -13.04
N ILE A 71 -6.00 -3.13 -12.66
CA ILE A 71 -4.86 -2.88 -13.56
C ILE A 71 -3.86 -4.02 -13.46
N TYR A 72 -3.09 -4.23 -14.53
CA TYR A 72 -1.97 -5.18 -14.54
C TYR A 72 -0.75 -4.62 -13.79
N GLU A 73 0.20 -5.51 -13.47
CA GLU A 73 1.39 -5.13 -12.71
C GLU A 73 2.26 -4.12 -13.48
N ASP A 74 2.43 -4.31 -14.77
CA ASP A 74 3.24 -3.43 -15.62
C ASP A 74 2.66 -2.01 -15.65
N GLU A 75 1.34 -1.87 -15.82
CA GLU A 75 0.64 -0.57 -15.76
C GLU A 75 0.80 0.09 -14.38
N LYS A 76 0.72 -0.71 -13.31
CA LYS A 76 0.95 -0.21 -11.94
C LYS A 76 2.36 0.35 -11.79
N ILE A 77 3.36 -0.35 -12.31
CA ILE A 77 4.77 0.05 -12.27
C ILE A 77 4.95 1.38 -13.00
N GLU A 78 4.46 1.51 -14.23
CA GLU A 78 4.54 2.74 -15.03
C GLU A 78 3.94 3.94 -14.28
N ILE A 79 2.72 3.79 -13.74
CA ILE A 79 2.05 4.87 -12.99
C ILE A 79 2.87 5.27 -11.75
N LEU A 80 3.43 4.31 -11.01
CA LEU A 80 4.23 4.60 -9.82
C LEU A 80 5.55 5.29 -10.17
N GLU A 81 6.18 4.93 -11.28
CA GLU A 81 7.38 5.62 -11.79
C GLU A 81 7.06 7.06 -12.18
N GLU A 82 5.98 7.31 -12.91
CA GLU A 82 5.52 8.66 -13.24
C GLU A 82 5.18 9.50 -12.00
N MET A 83 4.74 8.87 -10.92
CA MET A 83 4.48 9.55 -9.64
C MET A 83 5.74 9.84 -8.83
N GLY A 84 6.93 9.44 -9.29
CA GLY A 84 8.21 9.72 -8.65
C GLY A 84 8.52 8.80 -7.46
N VAL A 85 8.01 7.57 -7.45
CA VAL A 85 8.31 6.58 -6.41
C VAL A 85 9.72 6.01 -6.62
N ASP A 86 10.54 5.97 -5.55
CA ASP A 86 11.91 5.41 -5.61
C ASP A 86 11.91 3.89 -5.49
N TYR A 87 11.10 3.32 -4.58
CA TYR A 87 11.06 1.89 -4.28
C TYR A 87 9.63 1.33 -4.38
N LEU A 88 9.49 0.18 -5.03
CA LEU A 88 8.27 -0.62 -5.01
C LEU A 88 8.54 -1.95 -4.28
N PHE A 89 7.88 -2.14 -3.13
CA PHE A 89 7.86 -3.42 -2.42
C PHE A 89 6.62 -4.21 -2.86
N SER A 90 6.74 -5.00 -3.95
CA SER A 90 5.68 -5.86 -4.49
C SER A 90 5.82 -7.27 -3.91
N ILE A 91 5.35 -7.46 -2.68
CA ILE A 91 5.60 -8.66 -1.88
C ILE A 91 4.44 -9.65 -2.02
N SER A 92 4.75 -10.96 -2.12
CA SER A 92 3.72 -11.99 -2.08
C SER A 92 2.98 -11.96 -0.74
N PHE A 93 1.63 -12.04 -0.77
CA PHE A 93 0.83 -12.04 0.46
C PHE A 93 1.16 -13.23 1.36
N GLU A 94 1.55 -14.36 0.81
CA GLU A 94 1.96 -15.59 1.53
C GLU A 94 3.15 -15.35 2.47
N GLU A 95 4.07 -14.43 2.12
CA GLU A 95 5.24 -14.14 2.95
C GLU A 95 4.86 -13.48 4.28
N ILE A 96 3.75 -12.72 4.30
CA ILE A 96 3.37 -11.92 5.47
C ILE A 96 2.04 -12.29 6.09
N MET A 97 1.20 -13.10 5.44
CA MET A 97 -0.17 -13.39 5.88
C MET A 97 -0.27 -14.01 7.28
N LYS A 98 0.79 -14.64 7.76
CA LYS A 98 0.85 -15.30 9.08
C LYS A 98 1.51 -14.44 10.17
N LEU A 99 2.06 -13.29 9.81
CA LEU A 99 2.72 -12.40 10.77
C LEU A 99 1.69 -11.77 11.71
N SER A 100 1.99 -11.74 13.00
CA SER A 100 1.22 -10.94 13.94
C SER A 100 1.33 -9.44 13.58
N PRO A 101 0.42 -8.58 14.06
CA PRO A 101 0.58 -7.13 13.88
C PRO A 101 1.93 -6.60 14.36
N GLN A 102 2.43 -7.12 15.48
CA GLN A 102 3.75 -6.74 16.01
C GLN A 102 4.89 -7.20 15.10
N ASP A 103 4.87 -8.47 14.65
CA ASP A 103 5.90 -8.98 13.73
C ASP A 103 5.92 -8.24 12.40
N PHE A 104 4.77 -7.85 11.87
CA PHE A 104 4.70 -7.06 10.65
C PHE A 104 5.38 -5.70 10.84
N VAL A 105 5.11 -5.03 11.96
CA VAL A 105 5.77 -3.73 12.26
C VAL A 105 7.27 -3.92 12.44
N ASP A 106 7.70 -4.86 13.26
CA ASP A 106 9.11 -4.99 13.62
C ASP A 106 9.94 -5.57 12.46
N LYS A 107 9.51 -6.71 11.91
CA LYS A 107 10.30 -7.45 10.92
C LYS A 107 10.16 -6.91 9.49
N VAL A 108 8.99 -6.34 9.14
CA VAL A 108 8.75 -5.84 7.77
C VAL A 108 8.99 -4.33 7.71
N LEU A 109 8.23 -3.55 8.49
CA LEU A 109 8.31 -2.09 8.35
C LEU A 109 9.66 -1.55 8.85
N ILE A 110 10.13 -1.98 10.02
CA ILE A 110 11.35 -1.43 10.61
C ILE A 110 12.59 -2.08 10.04
N GLU A 111 12.67 -3.41 10.09
CA GLU A 111 13.91 -4.12 9.70
C GLU A 111 14.14 -4.13 8.18
N ARG A 112 13.09 -4.41 7.37
CA ARG A 112 13.22 -4.52 5.92
C ARG A 112 13.00 -3.20 5.21
N PHE A 113 11.91 -2.51 5.47
CA PHE A 113 11.61 -1.25 4.75
C PHE A 113 12.35 -0.05 5.30
N ARG A 114 13.03 -0.17 6.45
CA ARG A 114 13.72 0.93 7.14
C ARG A 114 12.84 2.17 7.25
N ILE A 115 11.58 1.94 7.65
CA ILE A 115 10.55 2.96 7.64
C ILE A 115 10.88 4.12 8.58
N ASP A 116 10.76 5.33 8.08
CA ASP A 116 10.78 6.59 8.83
C ASP A 116 9.36 7.15 8.97
N THR A 117 8.55 7.01 7.90
CA THR A 117 7.17 7.46 7.90
C THR A 117 6.28 6.44 7.17
N ALA A 118 5.23 5.97 7.85
CA ALA A 118 4.14 5.20 7.26
C ALA A 118 3.03 6.14 6.80
N VAL A 119 2.55 5.97 5.57
CA VAL A 119 1.37 6.67 5.05
C VAL A 119 0.31 5.63 4.72
N CYS A 120 -0.84 5.66 5.37
CA CYS A 120 -1.91 4.69 5.14
C CYS A 120 -3.30 5.34 5.15
N GLY A 121 -4.29 4.65 4.60
CA GLY A 121 -5.68 5.09 4.68
C GLY A 121 -6.29 4.83 6.07
N PHE A 122 -7.38 5.54 6.38
CA PHE A 122 -8.13 5.40 7.64
C PHE A 122 -8.61 3.97 7.91
N ASN A 123 -8.84 3.18 6.85
CA ASN A 123 -9.32 1.80 6.90
C ASN A 123 -8.21 0.76 6.70
N PHE A 124 -6.95 1.16 6.83
CA PHE A 124 -5.82 0.25 6.68
C PHE A 124 -5.84 -0.82 7.76
N THR A 125 -5.68 -2.07 7.31
CA THR A 125 -5.53 -3.23 8.19
C THR A 125 -4.32 -4.05 7.79
N TYR A 126 -3.69 -4.73 8.77
CA TYR A 126 -2.50 -5.53 8.56
C TYR A 126 -2.37 -6.67 9.57
N GLY A 127 -1.38 -7.51 9.37
CA GLY A 127 -1.13 -8.66 10.24
C GLY A 127 -2.13 -9.80 10.06
N TYR A 128 -1.90 -10.89 10.79
CA TYR A 128 -2.72 -12.10 10.67
C TYR A 128 -4.20 -11.83 10.89
N LYS A 129 -5.03 -12.27 9.93
CA LYS A 129 -6.48 -12.03 9.89
C LYS A 129 -6.89 -10.56 9.97
N ALA A 130 -6.04 -9.65 9.47
CA ALA A 130 -6.27 -8.20 9.50
C ALA A 130 -6.49 -7.64 10.92
N ALA A 131 -5.83 -8.22 11.93
CA ALA A 131 -6.00 -7.86 13.33
C ALA A 131 -5.41 -6.49 13.69
N GLY A 132 -4.44 -5.98 12.91
CA GLY A 132 -3.88 -4.64 13.07
C GLY A 132 -4.72 -3.58 12.39
N THR A 133 -4.81 -2.39 12.99
CA THR A 133 -5.51 -1.21 12.46
C THR A 133 -4.57 -0.01 12.36
N ALA A 134 -4.99 1.05 11.67
CA ALA A 134 -4.22 2.29 11.59
C ALA A 134 -3.92 2.89 12.98
N ASP A 135 -4.86 2.80 13.92
CA ASP A 135 -4.65 3.30 15.29
C ASP A 135 -3.66 2.42 16.07
N MET A 136 -3.73 1.10 15.92
CA MET A 136 -2.73 0.19 16.48
C MET A 136 -1.33 0.49 15.90
N LEU A 137 -1.25 0.78 14.59
CA LEU A 137 0.00 1.15 13.94
C LEU A 137 0.61 2.41 14.57
N ARG A 138 -0.22 3.44 14.83
CA ARG A 138 0.22 4.65 15.56
C ARG A 138 0.77 4.33 16.96
N GLY A 139 0.08 3.46 17.70
CA GLY A 139 0.54 3.04 19.02
C GLY A 139 1.87 2.28 18.97
N MET A 140 2.01 1.34 18.03
CA MET A 140 3.24 0.57 17.86
C MET A 140 4.40 1.40 17.29
N ALA A 141 4.10 2.44 16.53
CA ALA A 141 5.10 3.35 15.96
C ALA A 141 5.72 4.32 16.96
N ALA A 142 5.08 4.55 18.09
CA ALA A 142 5.43 5.61 19.04
C ALA A 142 6.95 5.67 19.34
N GLY A 143 7.59 6.77 18.95
CA GLY A 143 9.03 6.99 19.12
C GLY A 143 9.95 6.22 18.17
N ARG A 144 9.40 5.43 17.23
CA ARG A 144 10.19 4.63 16.27
C ARG A 144 10.09 5.14 14.84
N PHE A 145 8.91 5.56 14.41
CA PHE A 145 8.64 6.16 13.10
C PHE A 145 7.32 6.95 13.15
N ASP A 146 7.10 7.81 12.16
CA ASP A 146 5.89 8.61 12.05
C ASP A 146 4.77 7.83 11.33
N VAL A 147 3.50 8.13 11.65
CA VAL A 147 2.33 7.56 10.97
C VAL A 147 1.38 8.67 10.52
N ALA A 148 1.24 8.83 9.21
CA ALA A 148 0.29 9.71 8.57
C ALA A 148 -0.93 8.90 8.07
N VAL A 149 -2.08 9.09 8.71
CA VAL A 149 -3.33 8.48 8.25
C VAL A 149 -4.08 9.48 7.39
N VAL A 150 -4.49 9.07 6.21
CA VAL A 150 -5.22 9.88 5.23
C VAL A 150 -6.70 9.56 5.30
N ASP A 151 -7.51 10.61 5.34
CA ASP A 151 -8.97 10.52 5.33
C ASP A 151 -9.50 10.01 3.97
N PRO A 152 -10.75 9.46 3.94
CA PRO A 152 -11.32 8.98 2.70
C PRO A 152 -11.50 10.09 1.67
N VAL A 153 -11.00 9.85 0.45
CA VAL A 153 -11.18 10.74 -0.69
C VAL A 153 -12.56 10.51 -1.29
N LYS A 154 -13.31 11.60 -1.49
CA LYS A 154 -14.64 11.57 -2.10
C LYS A 154 -14.61 12.23 -3.47
N VAL A 155 -15.31 11.61 -4.42
CA VAL A 155 -15.62 12.18 -5.75
C VAL A 155 -17.14 12.16 -5.90
N ASN A 156 -17.73 13.29 -6.23
CA ASN A 156 -19.20 13.46 -6.31
C ASN A 156 -19.94 12.97 -5.03
N GLY A 157 -19.34 13.20 -3.85
CA GLY A 157 -19.92 12.81 -2.56
C GLY A 157 -19.74 11.34 -2.16
N GLN A 158 -19.23 10.48 -3.05
CA GLN A 158 -18.97 9.06 -2.79
C GLN A 158 -17.50 8.82 -2.46
N VAL A 159 -17.24 7.94 -1.49
CA VAL A 159 -15.88 7.50 -1.16
C VAL A 159 -15.33 6.62 -2.29
N VAL A 160 -14.19 7.01 -2.84
CA VAL A 160 -13.51 6.23 -3.89
C VAL A 160 -12.88 4.99 -3.29
N SER A 161 -13.15 3.82 -3.90
CA SER A 161 -12.55 2.54 -3.51
C SER A 161 -12.43 1.59 -4.70
N SER A 162 -11.49 0.64 -4.64
CA SER A 162 -11.37 -0.41 -5.67
C SER A 162 -12.64 -1.26 -5.81
N THR A 163 -13.43 -1.42 -4.74
CA THR A 163 -14.72 -2.12 -4.80
C THR A 163 -15.72 -1.34 -5.65
N LEU A 164 -15.89 -0.05 -5.39
CA LEU A 164 -16.77 0.81 -6.19
C LEU A 164 -16.37 0.83 -7.66
N ILE A 165 -15.07 0.91 -7.94
CA ILE A 165 -14.56 0.90 -9.32
C ILE A 165 -14.89 -0.41 -10.02
N ARG A 166 -14.67 -1.56 -9.36
CA ARG A 166 -15.04 -2.87 -9.95
C ARG A 166 -16.53 -2.99 -10.24
N GLU A 167 -17.37 -2.53 -9.32
CA GLU A 167 -18.83 -2.53 -9.51
C GLU A 167 -19.21 -1.71 -10.75
N LYS A 168 -18.63 -0.51 -10.91
CA LYS A 168 -18.89 0.34 -12.08
C LYS A 168 -18.42 -0.32 -13.38
N ILE A 169 -17.22 -0.88 -13.41
CA ILE A 169 -16.69 -1.57 -14.58
C ILE A 169 -17.59 -2.79 -14.95
N MET A 170 -18.00 -3.58 -13.95
CA MET A 170 -18.86 -4.74 -14.19
C MET A 170 -20.25 -4.37 -14.73
N ASN A 171 -20.77 -3.20 -14.35
CA ASN A 171 -22.03 -2.68 -14.84
C ASN A 171 -21.92 -1.93 -16.18
N GLY A 172 -20.71 -1.81 -16.76
CA GLY A 172 -20.46 -1.06 -17.99
C GLY A 172 -20.45 0.45 -17.83
N ASP A 173 -20.45 0.96 -16.59
CA ASP A 173 -20.49 2.39 -16.24
C ASP A 173 -19.08 2.97 -16.13
N VAL A 174 -18.28 2.79 -17.18
CA VAL A 174 -16.85 3.15 -17.16
C VAL A 174 -16.59 4.66 -17.17
N GLU A 175 -17.48 5.46 -17.74
CA GLU A 175 -17.38 6.93 -17.72
C GLU A 175 -17.54 7.52 -16.31
N ALA A 176 -18.17 6.78 -15.41
CA ALA A 176 -18.38 7.17 -14.02
C ALA A 176 -17.29 6.66 -13.06
N VAL A 177 -16.23 6.06 -13.60
CA VAL A 177 -15.05 5.62 -12.78
C VAL A 177 -14.27 6.85 -12.33
N PRO A 178 -14.11 7.10 -11.03
CA PRO A 178 -13.49 8.28 -10.46
C PRO A 178 -11.95 8.29 -10.50
#